data_afa9904a4b5b8ed075486a4892c8b385
#
_entry.id   afa9904a4b5b8ed075486a4892c8b385
#
_cell.length_a   1.000
_cell.length_b   1.000
_cell.length_c   1.000
_cell.angle_alpha   90.00
_cell.angle_beta   90.00
_cell.angle_gamma   90.00
#
_symmetry.space_group_name_H-M   'P 1'
#
loop_
_entity.id
_entity.type
_entity.pdbx_description
1 polymer ?
#
loop_
_entity_poly.entity_id
_entity_poly.type
_entity_poly.pdbx_seq_one_letter_code
_entity_poly.pdbx_strand_id
1 'polypeptide(L)'
;MQSPTLRMPAAANMMLTRLAALGLVLALAGCAASRAADQQAIDFGGYKRHYAIEVPSAAQSKGPVPLVLVLHGAGGSGALALDRYRWRDAAERDNFIAAAPDAMPAFPDRAAHFLTNPRYWNDGSSRGRPEHLQIDDIGFIAALIERLETTLPIDRRRIYVTGFSSGAGMTHRLGLELADRIAAIAPISGQAFGERQPARPLPVLYLVGDQDPLTPLAGGPVRLPWGGEQDHPPARNLPDTWARLDHCQSPPGIETPAPQLRLERWAHCAGSTEVLFYTVAGLGHEWAGGRGRVLPERMTGPYSDAVDVTELVWRFFERHRLK
;
A
#
# COMPACT_ATOMS: atom_id res chain seq x y z
N MET A 1 -5.27 46.02 -68.25
CA MET A 1 -6.10 46.19 -67.06
C MET A 1 -5.63 45.10 -66.09
N GLN A 2 -4.77 45.48 -65.11
CA GLN A 2 -4.21 44.56 -64.12
C GLN A 2 -4.92 44.81 -62.78
N SER A 3 -5.50 43.78 -62.15
CA SER A 3 -6.10 43.88 -60.84
C SER A 3 -5.03 43.81 -59.77
N PRO A 4 -5.10 44.59 -58.69
CA PRO A 4 -4.14 44.47 -57.58
C PRO A 4 -4.51 43.37 -56.58
N THR A 5 -3.56 42.51 -56.27
CA THR A 5 -3.63 41.54 -55.19
C THR A 5 -3.33 42.25 -53.87
N LEU A 6 -4.29 42.26 -52.94
CA LEU A 6 -4.10 42.68 -51.55
C LEU A 6 -3.26 41.64 -50.78
N ARG A 7 -2.07 42.02 -50.31
CA ARG A 7 -1.29 41.27 -49.33
C ARG A 7 -1.75 41.65 -47.92
N MET A 8 -2.23 40.71 -47.15
CA MET A 8 -2.48 40.89 -45.72
C MET A 8 -1.15 40.85 -44.92
N PRO A 9 -0.99 41.69 -43.88
CA PRO A 9 0.25 41.76 -43.13
C PRO A 9 0.41 40.55 -42.18
N ALA A 10 1.67 40.06 -42.09
CA ALA A 10 2.11 38.86 -41.32
C ALA A 10 1.99 39.00 -39.78
N ALA A 11 1.43 40.11 -39.27
CA ALA A 11 1.33 40.37 -37.84
C ALA A 11 0.18 39.63 -37.12
N ALA A 12 -0.85 39.15 -37.83
CA ALA A 12 -2.02 38.52 -37.21
C ALA A 12 -1.77 37.05 -36.77
N ASN A 13 -0.84 36.35 -37.40
CA ASN A 13 -0.57 34.96 -37.08
C ASN A 13 0.32 34.72 -35.84
N MET A 14 1.05 35.74 -35.40
CA MET A 14 1.96 35.62 -34.23
C MET A 14 1.25 35.80 -32.89
N MET A 15 0.06 36.39 -32.87
CA MET A 15 -0.70 36.62 -31.62
C MET A 15 -1.55 35.42 -31.23
N LEU A 16 -2.07 34.65 -32.19
CA LEU A 16 -2.86 33.45 -31.97
C LEU A 16 -2.01 32.26 -31.46
N THR A 17 -0.76 32.15 -31.91
CA THR A 17 0.16 31.10 -31.45
C THR A 17 0.67 31.33 -30.03
N ARG A 18 0.78 32.58 -29.56
CA ARG A 18 1.18 32.90 -28.17
C ARG A 18 0.06 32.67 -27.16
N LEU A 19 -1.20 32.85 -27.52
CA LEU A 19 -2.34 32.56 -26.64
C LEU A 19 -2.59 31.06 -26.47
N ALA A 20 -2.36 30.24 -27.52
CA ALA A 20 -2.46 28.78 -27.40
C ALA A 20 -1.35 28.16 -26.55
N ALA A 21 -0.11 28.71 -26.61
CA ALA A 21 1.01 28.26 -25.78
C ALA A 21 0.83 28.64 -24.30
N LEU A 22 0.24 29.78 -23.99
CA LEU A 22 -0.03 30.24 -22.62
C LEU A 22 -1.15 29.43 -21.97
N GLY A 23 -2.18 29.03 -22.72
CA GLY A 23 -3.27 28.18 -22.26
C GLY A 23 -2.81 26.76 -21.93
N LEU A 24 -1.87 26.22 -22.72
CA LEU A 24 -1.33 24.85 -22.48
C LEU A 24 -0.40 24.81 -21.26
N VAL A 25 0.38 25.85 -21.00
CA VAL A 25 1.25 25.95 -19.82
C VAL A 25 0.44 26.10 -18.53
N LEU A 26 -0.68 26.84 -18.55
CA LEU A 26 -1.57 26.96 -17.38
C LEU A 26 -2.34 25.67 -17.09
N ALA A 27 -2.72 24.89 -18.10
CA ALA A 27 -3.37 23.60 -17.92
C ALA A 27 -2.41 22.53 -17.34
N LEU A 28 -1.13 22.54 -17.74
CA LEU A 28 -0.10 21.66 -17.19
C LEU A 28 0.31 22.03 -15.75
N ALA A 29 0.33 23.32 -15.42
CA ALA A 29 0.60 23.82 -14.08
C ALA A 29 -0.55 23.47 -13.10
N GLY A 30 -1.81 23.50 -13.57
CA GLY A 30 -2.98 23.10 -12.77
C GLY A 30 -2.98 21.61 -12.40
N CYS A 31 -2.58 20.71 -13.31
CA CYS A 31 -2.46 19.26 -13.03
C CYS A 31 -1.26 18.92 -12.13
N ALA A 32 -0.17 19.68 -12.16
CA ALA A 32 0.97 19.47 -11.27
C ALA A 32 0.71 20.01 -9.85
N ALA A 33 -0.03 21.09 -9.71
CA ALA A 33 -0.38 21.70 -8.42
C ALA A 33 -1.36 20.84 -7.61
N SER A 34 -2.29 20.09 -8.25
CA SER A 34 -3.24 19.23 -7.54
C SER A 34 -2.56 17.99 -6.89
N ARG A 35 -1.48 17.47 -7.48
CA ARG A 35 -0.73 16.32 -6.92
C ARG A 35 0.16 16.66 -5.73
N ALA A 36 0.60 17.91 -5.58
CA ALA A 36 1.39 18.36 -4.42
C ALA A 36 0.52 18.67 -3.19
N ALA A 37 -0.79 18.92 -3.37
CA ALA A 37 -1.71 19.28 -2.30
C ALA A 37 -2.15 18.10 -1.42
N ASP A 38 -1.92 16.83 -1.86
CA ASP A 38 -2.38 15.62 -1.17
C ASP A 38 -1.40 15.11 -0.09
N GLN A 39 -0.20 15.69 0.03
CA GLN A 39 0.77 15.30 1.05
C GLN A 39 0.57 16.13 2.32
N GLN A 40 0.21 15.43 3.38
CA GLN A 40 0.03 16.01 4.72
C GLN A 40 1.14 15.53 5.66
N ALA A 41 1.20 16.13 6.86
CA ALA A 41 2.17 15.72 7.87
C ALA A 41 1.60 15.87 9.29
N ILE A 42 2.14 15.06 10.19
CA ILE A 42 2.01 15.22 11.65
C ILE A 42 3.40 15.23 12.29
N ASP A 43 3.55 15.94 13.40
CA ASP A 43 4.77 15.89 14.20
C ASP A 43 4.66 14.69 15.16
N PHE A 44 5.61 13.76 15.08
CA PHE A 44 5.65 12.56 15.93
C PHE A 44 7.09 12.10 16.19
N GLY A 45 7.43 11.80 17.45
CA GLY A 45 8.73 11.28 17.84
C GLY A 45 9.91 12.20 17.48
N GLY A 46 9.69 13.52 17.46
CA GLY A 46 10.71 14.52 17.08
C GLY A 46 10.89 14.70 15.56
N TYR A 47 10.09 14.02 14.74
CA TYR A 47 10.14 14.10 13.28
C TYR A 47 8.83 14.60 12.68
N LYS A 48 8.93 15.29 11.56
CA LYS A 48 7.78 15.55 10.69
C LYS A 48 7.51 14.32 9.84
N ARG A 49 6.42 13.60 10.16
CA ARG A 49 6.02 12.36 9.49
C ARG A 49 4.97 12.69 8.43
N HIS A 50 5.27 12.32 7.20
CA HIS A 50 4.43 12.61 6.04
C HIS A 50 3.47 11.47 5.72
N TYR A 51 2.32 11.79 5.10
CA TYR A 51 1.38 10.83 4.54
C TYR A 51 0.62 11.43 3.36
N ALA A 52 0.25 10.60 2.40
CA ALA A 52 -0.72 10.92 1.36
C ALA A 52 -2.11 10.46 1.79
N ILE A 53 -3.14 11.14 1.31
CA ILE A 53 -4.53 10.79 1.64
C ILE A 53 -5.44 10.96 0.42
N GLU A 54 -6.41 10.08 0.29
CA GLU A 54 -7.55 10.20 -0.63
C GLU A 54 -8.83 10.21 0.20
N VAL A 55 -9.60 11.29 0.08
CA VAL A 55 -10.89 11.43 0.75
C VAL A 55 -11.96 11.49 -0.35
N PRO A 56 -12.78 10.45 -0.50
CA PRO A 56 -13.76 10.41 -1.57
C PRO A 56 -14.76 11.56 -1.46
N SER A 57 -15.22 12.04 -2.60
CA SER A 57 -16.15 13.18 -2.70
C SER A 57 -17.43 12.97 -1.89
N ALA A 58 -17.89 11.74 -1.76
CA ALA A 58 -19.09 11.37 -1.03
C ALA A 58 -18.89 11.17 0.49
N ALA A 59 -17.66 11.13 1.01
CA ALA A 59 -17.39 10.82 2.43
C ALA A 59 -18.01 11.83 3.40
N GLN A 60 -18.07 13.11 3.01
CA GLN A 60 -18.61 14.16 3.88
C GLN A 60 -20.15 14.15 3.97
N SER A 61 -20.84 13.55 3.00
CA SER A 61 -22.31 13.61 2.89
C SER A 61 -23.02 12.34 3.35
N LYS A 62 -22.33 11.19 3.43
CA LYS A 62 -22.93 9.87 3.70
C LYS A 62 -22.67 9.33 5.11
N GLY A 63 -22.12 10.13 6.02
CA GLY A 63 -21.78 9.71 7.39
C GLY A 63 -20.42 8.99 7.49
N PRO A 64 -20.09 8.37 8.65
CA PRO A 64 -18.78 7.76 8.86
C PRO A 64 -18.45 6.64 7.86
N VAL A 65 -17.27 6.72 7.26
CA VAL A 65 -16.76 5.80 6.23
C VAL A 65 -15.56 4.99 6.73
N PRO A 66 -15.23 3.84 6.12
CA PRO A 66 -14.04 3.09 6.47
C PRO A 66 -12.74 3.88 6.24
N LEU A 67 -11.68 3.52 6.97
CA LEU A 67 -10.31 3.95 6.74
C LEU A 67 -9.48 2.75 6.29
N VAL A 68 -8.75 2.88 5.19
CA VAL A 68 -7.72 1.94 4.75
C VAL A 68 -6.36 2.60 4.83
N LEU A 69 -5.47 2.05 5.67
CA LEU A 69 -4.07 2.41 5.69
C LEU A 69 -3.30 1.58 4.67
N VAL A 70 -2.54 2.25 3.79
CA VAL A 70 -1.80 1.63 2.67
C VAL A 70 -0.31 1.84 2.86
N LEU A 71 0.44 0.78 3.16
CA LEU A 71 1.86 0.84 3.47
C LEU A 71 2.71 0.48 2.26
N HIS A 72 3.59 1.39 1.86
CA HIS A 72 4.48 1.20 0.71
C HIS A 72 5.59 0.18 0.99
N GLY A 73 6.16 -0.42 -0.05
CA GLY A 73 7.37 -1.25 0.02
C GLY A 73 8.63 -0.41 0.27
N ALA A 74 9.75 -1.08 0.55
CA ALA A 74 11.06 -0.44 0.78
C ALA A 74 11.42 0.53 -0.35
N GLY A 75 11.90 1.72 0.00
CA GLY A 75 12.26 2.79 -0.93
C GLY A 75 11.08 3.54 -1.56
N GLY A 76 9.83 3.13 -1.30
CA GLY A 76 8.62 3.75 -1.83
C GLY A 76 8.19 5.02 -1.09
N SER A 77 6.93 5.41 -1.33
CA SER A 77 6.24 6.47 -0.59
C SER A 77 4.74 6.22 -0.57
N GLY A 78 4.02 6.83 0.36
CA GLY A 78 2.57 6.72 0.46
C GLY A 78 1.85 7.17 -0.80
N ALA A 79 2.27 8.30 -1.39
CA ALA A 79 1.68 8.80 -2.64
C ALA A 79 1.82 7.78 -3.78
N LEU A 80 3.01 7.19 -3.95
CA LEU A 80 3.23 6.15 -4.95
C LEU A 80 2.40 4.88 -4.67
N ALA A 81 2.22 4.50 -3.40
CA ALA A 81 1.41 3.35 -3.04
C ALA A 81 -0.06 3.57 -3.39
N LEU A 82 -0.65 4.73 -3.05
CA LEU A 82 -2.02 5.05 -3.43
C LEU A 82 -2.24 5.00 -4.95
N ASP A 83 -1.31 5.56 -5.73
CA ASP A 83 -1.43 5.60 -7.19
C ASP A 83 -1.18 4.23 -7.83
N ARG A 84 -0.06 3.57 -7.50
CA ARG A 84 0.36 2.34 -8.15
C ARG A 84 -0.50 1.14 -7.81
N TYR A 85 -0.93 1.04 -6.54
CA TYR A 85 -1.83 -0.03 -6.11
C TYR A 85 -3.30 0.31 -6.35
N ARG A 86 -3.60 1.45 -7.00
CA ARG A 86 -4.95 1.89 -7.38
C ARG A 86 -5.90 2.13 -6.21
N TRP A 87 -5.37 2.43 -5.03
CA TRP A 87 -6.20 2.70 -3.86
C TRP A 87 -6.98 4.01 -3.95
N ARG A 88 -6.51 5.02 -4.73
CA ARG A 88 -7.30 6.23 -5.01
C ARG A 88 -8.57 5.92 -5.78
N ASP A 89 -8.46 5.12 -6.85
CA ASP A 89 -9.61 4.72 -7.66
C ASP A 89 -10.62 3.92 -6.82
N ALA A 90 -10.13 3.00 -6.00
CA ALA A 90 -10.97 2.19 -5.12
C ALA A 90 -11.65 3.04 -4.03
N ALA A 91 -10.93 3.97 -3.40
CA ALA A 91 -11.47 4.88 -2.39
C ALA A 91 -12.65 5.70 -2.91
N GLU A 92 -12.52 6.29 -4.11
CA GLU A 92 -13.59 7.07 -4.72
C GLU A 92 -14.78 6.19 -5.14
N ARG A 93 -14.51 5.00 -5.73
CA ARG A 93 -15.55 4.08 -6.18
C ARG A 93 -16.38 3.52 -5.03
N ASP A 94 -15.72 3.10 -3.94
CA ASP A 94 -16.33 2.33 -2.85
C ASP A 94 -16.58 3.17 -1.59
N ASN A 95 -16.29 4.47 -1.63
CA ASN A 95 -16.56 5.45 -0.56
C ASN A 95 -15.90 5.09 0.77
N PHE A 96 -14.56 4.96 0.77
CA PHE A 96 -13.74 4.87 1.97
C PHE A 96 -12.55 5.84 1.88
N ILE A 97 -11.99 6.23 3.01
CA ILE A 97 -10.78 7.06 3.07
C ILE A 97 -9.56 6.14 2.94
N ALA A 98 -8.64 6.45 2.01
CA ALA A 98 -7.35 5.77 1.91
C ALA A 98 -6.23 6.70 2.37
N ALA A 99 -5.50 6.33 3.43
CA ALA A 99 -4.35 7.08 3.92
C ALA A 99 -3.07 6.24 3.79
N ALA A 100 -2.02 6.82 3.24
CA ALA A 100 -0.77 6.12 3.01
C ALA A 100 0.40 6.91 3.63
N PRO A 101 0.82 6.53 4.82
CA PRO A 101 1.97 7.14 5.49
C PRO A 101 3.29 6.80 4.82
N ASP A 102 4.27 7.69 4.99
CA ASP A 102 5.66 7.48 4.60
C ASP A 102 6.45 6.87 5.76
N ALA A 103 7.18 5.80 5.49
CA ALA A 103 8.23 5.33 6.38
C ALA A 103 9.38 6.33 6.45
N MET A 104 10.20 6.27 7.48
CA MET A 104 11.38 7.12 7.59
C MET A 104 12.49 6.64 6.65
N PRO A 105 13.25 7.57 6.04
CA PRO A 105 14.47 7.22 5.34
C PRO A 105 15.58 6.82 6.32
N ALA A 106 16.56 6.07 5.84
CA ALA A 106 17.70 5.62 6.62
C ALA A 106 18.50 6.77 7.29
N PHE A 107 18.49 7.95 6.66
CA PHE A 107 19.06 9.19 7.19
C PHE A 107 17.98 10.27 7.20
N PRO A 108 17.26 10.48 8.33
CA PRO A 108 16.11 11.38 8.40
C PRO A 108 16.40 12.85 8.04
N ASP A 109 17.61 13.32 8.30
CA ASP A 109 18.05 14.69 8.01
C ASP A 109 18.34 14.95 6.52
N ARG A 110 18.23 13.92 5.68
CA ARG A 110 18.46 13.99 4.23
C ARG A 110 17.19 13.65 3.48
N ALA A 111 17.02 14.23 2.29
CA ALA A 111 15.92 13.86 1.40
C ALA A 111 15.93 12.35 1.11
N ALA A 112 14.77 11.73 1.16
CA ALA A 112 14.62 10.32 0.81
C ALA A 112 14.95 10.12 -0.68
N HIS A 113 15.70 9.06 -0.98
CA HIS A 113 16.08 8.70 -2.33
C HIS A 113 16.17 7.17 -2.45
N PHE A 114 15.56 6.60 -3.47
CA PHE A 114 15.41 5.15 -3.63
C PHE A 114 16.73 4.36 -3.48
N LEU A 115 17.82 4.82 -4.09
CA LEU A 115 19.11 4.11 -4.07
C LEU A 115 20.01 4.48 -2.89
N THR A 116 20.02 5.76 -2.46
CA THR A 116 21.04 6.28 -1.52
C THR A 116 20.50 6.59 -0.13
N ASN A 117 19.17 6.77 0.00
CA ASN A 117 18.50 7.04 1.26
C ASN A 117 17.05 6.51 1.23
N PRO A 118 16.86 5.18 1.05
CA PRO A 118 15.53 4.59 0.93
C PRO A 118 14.74 4.69 2.24
N ARG A 119 13.43 4.76 2.11
CA ARG A 119 12.50 4.61 3.23
C ARG A 119 12.35 3.15 3.62
N TYR A 120 12.37 2.89 4.92
CA TYR A 120 12.12 1.56 5.49
C TYR A 120 11.16 1.65 6.67
N TRP A 121 10.31 0.66 6.80
CA TRP A 121 9.51 0.45 8.00
C TRP A 121 10.33 -0.27 9.06
N ASN A 122 10.12 0.08 10.32
CA ASN A 122 10.54 -0.72 11.46
C ASN A 122 9.56 -1.90 11.62
N ASP A 123 9.66 -2.87 10.72
CA ASP A 123 8.79 -4.05 10.65
C ASP A 123 9.23 -5.21 11.53
N GLY A 124 10.31 -5.06 12.29
CA GLY A 124 10.90 -6.08 13.14
C GLY A 124 11.94 -6.97 12.44
N SER A 125 12.23 -6.73 11.16
CA SER A 125 13.11 -7.60 10.35
C SER A 125 14.59 -7.31 10.50
N SER A 126 15.01 -6.28 11.20
CA SER A 126 16.39 -5.76 11.20
C SER A 126 16.89 -5.33 9.81
N ARG A 127 16.02 -5.23 8.82
CA ARG A 127 16.34 -4.74 7.47
C ARG A 127 16.37 -3.22 7.44
N GLY A 128 17.34 -2.67 6.73
CA GLY A 128 17.56 -1.24 6.74
C GLY A 128 18.23 -0.77 8.04
N ARG A 129 18.07 0.52 8.36
CA ARG A 129 18.61 1.12 9.59
C ARG A 129 17.56 1.72 10.54
N PRO A 130 16.24 1.49 10.40
CA PRO A 130 15.24 2.10 11.28
C PRO A 130 15.41 1.71 12.74
N GLU A 131 15.85 0.48 13.04
CA GLU A 131 16.16 0.04 14.39
C GLU A 131 17.34 0.80 15.02
N HIS A 132 18.31 1.21 14.21
CA HIS A 132 19.43 2.04 14.68
C HIS A 132 18.98 3.46 15.05
N LEU A 133 17.87 3.90 14.46
CA LEU A 133 17.26 5.20 14.73
C LEU A 133 16.18 5.12 15.82
N GLN A 134 15.86 3.93 16.30
CA GLN A 134 14.76 3.69 17.26
C GLN A 134 13.43 4.33 16.79
N ILE A 135 13.15 4.26 15.50
CA ILE A 135 11.93 4.85 14.93
C ILE A 135 10.70 4.06 15.40
N ASP A 136 9.80 4.75 16.06
CA ASP A 136 8.52 4.20 16.51
C ASP A 136 7.44 4.36 15.43
N ASP A 137 7.43 3.44 14.47
CA ASP A 137 6.40 3.43 13.42
C ASP A 137 5.04 2.97 13.94
N ILE A 138 4.98 2.14 14.99
CA ILE A 138 3.72 1.73 15.63
C ILE A 138 3.03 2.93 16.26
N GLY A 139 3.73 3.67 17.11
CA GLY A 139 3.21 4.89 17.73
C GLY A 139 2.83 5.94 16.70
N PHE A 140 3.62 6.11 15.63
CA PHE A 140 3.27 7.01 14.53
C PHE A 140 1.95 6.64 13.85
N ILE A 141 1.76 5.36 13.50
CA ILE A 141 0.51 4.90 12.86
C ILE A 141 -0.68 5.07 13.82
N ALA A 142 -0.50 4.77 15.11
CA ALA A 142 -1.53 4.99 16.12
C ALA A 142 -1.92 6.48 16.21
N ALA A 143 -0.94 7.39 16.26
CA ALA A 143 -1.17 8.84 16.28
C ALA A 143 -1.82 9.34 14.98
N LEU A 144 -1.44 8.77 13.81
CA LEU A 144 -2.08 9.09 12.53
C LEU A 144 -3.55 8.68 12.53
N ILE A 145 -3.89 7.47 12.99
CA ILE A 145 -5.28 7.03 13.13
C ILE A 145 -6.06 8.01 14.00
N GLU A 146 -5.56 8.38 15.17
CA GLU A 146 -6.21 9.35 16.08
C GLU A 146 -6.43 10.71 15.41
N ARG A 147 -5.41 11.21 14.71
CA ARG A 147 -5.51 12.47 13.97
C ARG A 147 -6.62 12.42 12.92
N LEU A 148 -6.68 11.34 12.15
CA LEU A 148 -7.67 11.16 11.09
C LEU A 148 -9.09 10.99 11.68
N GLU A 149 -9.25 10.23 12.77
CA GLU A 149 -10.54 10.07 13.48
C GLU A 149 -11.10 11.38 14.04
N THR A 150 -10.24 12.35 14.36
CA THR A 150 -10.66 13.66 14.90
C THR A 150 -10.98 14.67 13.81
N THR A 151 -10.47 14.47 12.59
CA THR A 151 -10.58 15.45 11.49
C THR A 151 -11.48 15.01 10.34
N LEU A 152 -11.77 13.72 10.24
CA LEU A 152 -12.53 13.13 9.14
C LEU A 152 -13.64 12.20 9.68
N PRO A 153 -14.72 11.99 8.93
CA PRO A 153 -15.85 11.14 9.35
C PRO A 153 -15.50 9.65 9.22
N ILE A 154 -14.59 9.15 10.07
CA ILE A 154 -14.15 7.75 10.04
C ILE A 154 -15.03 6.88 10.95
N ASP A 155 -15.46 5.73 10.41
CA ASP A 155 -16.05 4.65 11.21
C ASP A 155 -14.92 3.90 11.94
N ARG A 156 -14.75 4.16 13.23
CA ARG A 156 -13.74 3.54 14.09
C ARG A 156 -13.80 2.02 14.15
N ARG A 157 -14.92 1.42 13.76
CA ARG A 157 -15.06 -0.04 13.70
C ARG A 157 -14.59 -0.62 12.36
N ARG A 158 -14.23 0.22 11.39
CA ARG A 158 -13.82 -0.18 10.04
C ARG A 158 -12.50 0.48 9.65
N ILE A 159 -11.45 0.21 10.43
CA ILE A 159 -10.07 0.64 10.16
C ILE A 159 -9.30 -0.60 9.72
N TYR A 160 -8.70 -0.54 8.55
CA TYR A 160 -8.00 -1.65 7.91
C TYR A 160 -6.57 -1.26 7.55
N VAL A 161 -5.69 -2.26 7.47
CA VAL A 161 -4.30 -2.02 7.07
C VAL A 161 -3.91 -3.03 5.98
N THR A 162 -3.33 -2.52 4.91
CA THR A 162 -2.67 -3.32 3.88
C THR A 162 -1.30 -2.74 3.58
N GLY A 163 -0.43 -3.54 2.99
CA GLY A 163 0.90 -3.08 2.60
C GLY A 163 1.61 -4.09 1.72
N PHE A 164 2.61 -3.62 1.02
CA PHE A 164 3.38 -4.38 0.06
C PHE A 164 4.83 -4.57 0.53
N SER A 165 5.41 -5.76 0.34
CA SER A 165 6.83 -6.02 0.62
C SER A 165 7.19 -5.69 2.09
N SER A 166 8.10 -4.74 2.35
CA SER A 166 8.36 -4.26 3.73
C SER A 166 7.13 -3.65 4.39
N GLY A 167 6.23 -3.02 3.62
CA GLY A 167 4.93 -2.56 4.11
C GLY A 167 4.02 -3.72 4.54
N ALA A 168 4.14 -4.90 3.92
CA ALA A 168 3.44 -6.10 4.39
C ALA A 168 4.00 -6.60 5.73
N GLY A 169 5.31 -6.57 5.92
CA GLY A 169 5.93 -6.85 7.22
C GLY A 169 5.41 -5.91 8.31
N MET A 170 5.33 -4.61 7.99
CA MET A 170 4.76 -3.61 8.91
C MET A 170 3.27 -3.82 9.14
N THR A 171 2.50 -4.21 8.11
CA THR A 171 1.07 -4.58 8.24
C THR A 171 0.88 -5.74 9.21
N HIS A 172 1.72 -6.78 9.11
CA HIS A 172 1.73 -7.88 10.07
C HIS A 172 2.00 -7.39 11.50
N ARG A 173 3.05 -6.58 11.68
CA ARG A 173 3.43 -6.02 12.99
C ARG A 173 2.31 -5.17 13.60
N LEU A 174 1.66 -4.32 12.79
CA LEU A 174 0.50 -3.53 13.24
C LEU A 174 -0.68 -4.42 13.67
N GLY A 175 -0.91 -5.52 12.95
CA GLY A 175 -1.92 -6.51 13.34
C GLY A 175 -1.65 -7.15 14.70
N LEU A 176 -0.39 -7.39 15.05
CA LEU A 176 -0.01 -7.91 16.37
C LEU A 176 -0.12 -6.86 17.49
N GLU A 177 0.22 -5.59 17.21
CA GLU A 177 0.37 -4.55 18.22
C GLU A 177 -0.84 -3.62 18.37
N LEU A 178 -1.68 -3.47 17.33
CA LEU A 178 -2.86 -2.60 17.30
C LEU A 178 -4.15 -3.35 16.94
N ALA A 179 -4.24 -4.65 17.26
CA ALA A 179 -5.43 -5.47 16.97
C ALA A 179 -6.72 -4.91 17.59
N ASP A 180 -6.65 -4.17 18.68
CA ASP A 180 -7.78 -3.50 19.34
C ASP A 180 -8.35 -2.32 18.52
N ARG A 181 -7.57 -1.78 17.57
CA ARG A 181 -7.96 -0.64 16.72
C ARG A 181 -8.19 -1.02 15.26
N ILE A 182 -7.63 -2.14 14.80
CA ILE A 182 -7.65 -2.58 13.39
C ILE A 182 -8.66 -3.70 13.23
N ALA A 183 -9.60 -3.56 12.27
CA ALA A 183 -10.65 -4.54 12.03
C ALA A 183 -10.19 -5.76 11.22
N ALA A 184 -9.26 -5.57 10.28
CA ALA A 184 -8.63 -6.63 9.49
C ALA A 184 -7.31 -6.14 8.86
N ILE A 185 -6.43 -7.08 8.48
CA ILE A 185 -5.18 -6.80 7.77
C ILE A 185 -5.04 -7.59 6.48
N ALA A 186 -4.32 -7.01 5.50
CA ALA A 186 -4.02 -7.67 4.24
C ALA A 186 -2.56 -7.41 3.82
N PRO A 187 -1.57 -8.13 4.39
CA PRO A 187 -0.19 -8.09 3.91
C PRO A 187 -0.05 -8.74 2.51
N ILE A 188 0.70 -8.08 1.60
CA ILE A 188 0.92 -8.54 0.22
C ILE A 188 2.41 -8.68 -0.06
N SER A 189 2.85 -9.87 -0.48
CA SER A 189 4.23 -10.18 -0.88
C SER A 189 5.29 -9.71 0.11
N GLY A 190 5.11 -10.03 1.39
CA GLY A 190 6.07 -9.69 2.44
C GLY A 190 6.13 -10.76 3.50
N GLN A 191 7.02 -10.56 4.48
CA GLN A 191 7.29 -11.53 5.52
C GLN A 191 6.80 -11.07 6.88
N ALA A 192 6.48 -12.03 7.75
CA ALA A 192 6.17 -11.79 9.14
C ALA A 192 7.45 -11.85 9.99
N PHE A 193 7.61 -10.88 10.88
CA PHE A 193 8.68 -10.87 11.87
C PHE A 193 8.07 -10.71 13.26
N GLY A 194 8.59 -11.52 14.17
CA GLY A 194 8.11 -11.58 15.55
C GLY A 194 6.81 -12.38 15.70
N GLU A 195 6.65 -12.94 16.91
CA GLU A 195 5.47 -13.66 17.33
C GLU A 195 5.00 -13.06 18.66
N ARG A 196 3.95 -12.26 18.59
CA ARG A 196 3.29 -11.71 19.77
C ARG A 196 1.81 -12.06 19.70
N GLN A 197 1.21 -12.42 20.80
CA GLN A 197 -0.23 -12.62 20.84
C GLN A 197 -0.94 -11.28 20.67
N PRO A 198 -1.78 -11.11 19.65
CA PRO A 198 -2.58 -9.91 19.49
C PRO A 198 -3.63 -9.79 20.60
N ALA A 199 -4.09 -8.57 20.88
CA ALA A 199 -5.10 -8.32 21.91
C ALA A 199 -6.45 -9.04 21.64
N ARG A 200 -6.70 -9.41 20.40
CA ARG A 200 -7.86 -10.22 19.96
C ARG A 200 -7.54 -10.95 18.66
N PRO A 201 -8.29 -11.98 18.31
CA PRO A 201 -8.25 -12.59 16.98
C PRO A 201 -8.51 -11.55 15.88
N LEU A 202 -7.80 -11.67 14.75
CA LEU A 202 -7.81 -10.68 13.68
C LEU A 202 -8.00 -11.35 12.31
N PRO A 203 -9.01 -10.94 11.50
CA PRO A 203 -9.12 -11.42 10.12
C PRO A 203 -7.90 -11.04 9.28
N VAL A 204 -7.32 -12.01 8.58
CA VAL A 204 -6.09 -11.85 7.80
C VAL A 204 -6.29 -12.38 6.38
N LEU A 205 -5.92 -11.56 5.37
CA LEU A 205 -5.71 -11.99 4.00
C LEU A 205 -4.23 -11.81 3.67
N TYR A 206 -3.54 -12.89 3.32
CA TYR A 206 -2.19 -12.83 2.78
C TYR A 206 -2.18 -13.26 1.32
N LEU A 207 -1.40 -12.55 0.49
CA LEU A 207 -1.25 -12.87 -0.93
C LEU A 207 0.20 -12.79 -1.35
N VAL A 208 0.65 -13.75 -2.15
CA VAL A 208 1.97 -13.79 -2.75
C VAL A 208 1.91 -14.41 -4.15
N GLY A 209 2.82 -14.00 -5.05
CA GLY A 209 3.01 -14.65 -6.34
C GLY A 209 3.87 -15.93 -6.22
N ASP A 210 3.60 -16.94 -7.05
CA ASP A 210 4.40 -18.18 -7.06
C ASP A 210 5.77 -18.02 -7.75
N GLN A 211 5.97 -16.90 -8.46
CA GLN A 211 7.24 -16.52 -9.11
C GLN A 211 7.92 -15.35 -8.37
N ASP A 212 7.54 -15.08 -7.13
CA ASP A 212 8.12 -13.98 -6.34
C ASP A 212 9.53 -14.34 -5.84
N PRO A 213 10.61 -13.72 -6.38
CA PRO A 213 11.98 -14.03 -5.97
C PRO A 213 12.39 -13.36 -4.65
N LEU A 214 11.60 -12.38 -4.15
CA LEU A 214 11.88 -11.65 -2.92
C LEU A 214 11.05 -12.17 -1.73
N THR A 215 9.95 -12.88 -2.02
CA THR A 215 9.12 -13.54 -1.01
C THR A 215 8.81 -14.98 -1.46
N PRO A 216 9.84 -15.84 -1.58
CA PRO A 216 9.66 -17.17 -2.14
C PRO A 216 8.75 -18.04 -1.29
N LEU A 217 7.87 -18.82 -1.96
CA LEU A 217 6.94 -19.73 -1.28
C LEU A 217 7.65 -20.73 -0.38
N ALA A 218 8.78 -21.26 -0.85
CA ALA A 218 9.58 -22.27 -0.14
C ALA A 218 10.60 -21.66 0.85
N GLY A 219 10.76 -20.32 0.84
CA GLY A 219 11.86 -19.66 1.54
C GLY A 219 13.21 -19.88 0.87
N GLY A 220 14.30 -19.59 1.60
CA GLY A 220 15.67 -19.74 1.15
C GLY A 220 16.40 -18.43 0.89
N PRO A 221 17.60 -18.47 0.24
CA PRO A 221 18.42 -17.30 0.02
C PRO A 221 17.79 -16.34 -1.00
N VAL A 222 17.67 -15.07 -0.62
CA VAL A 222 17.09 -13.98 -1.42
C VAL A 222 18.13 -12.89 -1.64
N ARG A 223 18.37 -12.53 -2.90
CA ARG A 223 19.21 -11.37 -3.25
C ARG A 223 18.39 -10.09 -3.16
N LEU A 224 18.83 -9.17 -2.31
CA LEU A 224 18.12 -7.92 -2.09
C LEU A 224 18.41 -6.89 -3.20
N PRO A 225 17.44 -6.04 -3.59
CA PRO A 225 17.62 -5.02 -4.62
C PRO A 225 18.78 -4.03 -4.36
N TRP A 226 19.09 -3.79 -3.10
CA TRP A 226 20.20 -2.89 -2.69
C TRP A 226 21.52 -3.62 -2.42
N GLY A 227 21.61 -4.89 -2.81
CA GLY A 227 22.76 -5.74 -2.61
C GLY A 227 22.70 -6.59 -1.34
N GLY A 228 23.53 -7.61 -1.29
CA GLY A 228 23.51 -8.61 -0.23
C GLY A 228 22.53 -9.75 -0.48
N GLU A 229 22.62 -10.74 0.38
CA GLU A 229 21.74 -11.92 0.37
C GLU A 229 21.24 -12.16 1.80
N GLN A 230 20.01 -12.59 1.94
CA GLN A 230 19.37 -12.89 3.22
C GLN A 230 18.53 -14.16 3.08
N ASP A 231 18.62 -15.05 4.05
CA ASP A 231 17.68 -16.17 4.14
C ASP A 231 16.30 -15.70 4.56
N HIS A 232 15.32 -16.06 3.75
CA HIS A 232 13.91 -15.78 4.03
C HIS A 232 13.18 -17.06 4.44
N PRO A 233 12.30 -17.00 5.44
CA PRO A 233 11.45 -18.12 5.77
C PRO A 233 10.44 -18.38 4.64
N PRO A 234 9.86 -19.59 4.55
CA PRO A 234 8.76 -19.85 3.64
C PRO A 234 7.64 -18.83 3.80
N ALA A 235 7.10 -18.33 2.67
CA ALA A 235 6.00 -17.36 2.70
C ALA A 235 4.78 -17.89 3.48
N ARG A 236 4.57 -19.21 3.44
CA ARG A 236 3.51 -19.92 4.19
C ARG A 236 3.58 -19.71 5.71
N ASN A 237 4.73 -19.40 6.27
CA ASN A 237 4.85 -19.20 7.72
C ASN A 237 3.93 -18.06 8.23
N LEU A 238 3.65 -17.04 7.40
CA LEU A 238 2.77 -15.95 7.82
C LEU A 238 1.32 -16.42 8.05
N PRO A 239 0.62 -17.06 7.10
CA PRO A 239 -0.75 -17.51 7.32
C PRO A 239 -0.82 -18.63 8.39
N ASP A 240 0.15 -19.54 8.45
CA ASP A 240 0.19 -20.57 9.49
C ASP A 240 0.34 -19.96 10.90
N THR A 241 1.13 -18.88 11.04
CA THR A 241 1.24 -18.14 12.30
C THR A 241 -0.09 -17.51 12.70
N TRP A 242 -0.78 -16.84 11.79
CA TRP A 242 -2.08 -16.23 12.09
C TRP A 242 -3.16 -17.28 12.37
N ALA A 243 -3.16 -18.39 11.63
CA ALA A 243 -4.09 -19.50 11.92
C ALA A 243 -3.89 -20.06 13.34
N ARG A 244 -2.66 -20.15 13.81
CA ARG A 244 -2.33 -20.54 15.19
C ARG A 244 -2.73 -19.49 16.22
N LEU A 245 -2.41 -18.21 15.97
CA LEU A 245 -2.76 -17.08 16.86
C LEU A 245 -4.27 -16.91 17.03
N ASP A 246 -5.03 -17.12 15.96
CA ASP A 246 -6.48 -17.04 15.93
C ASP A 246 -7.18 -18.35 16.28
N HIS A 247 -6.43 -19.39 16.66
CA HIS A 247 -6.97 -20.73 17.02
C HIS A 247 -7.90 -21.30 15.94
N CYS A 248 -7.51 -21.19 14.68
CA CYS A 248 -8.29 -21.68 13.56
C CYS A 248 -8.24 -23.23 13.49
N GLN A 249 -9.25 -23.84 12.87
CA GLN A 249 -9.22 -25.24 12.53
C GLN A 249 -8.21 -25.51 11.41
N SER A 250 -7.49 -26.64 11.52
CA SER A 250 -6.47 -27.07 10.57
C SER A 250 -6.79 -28.52 10.13
N PRO A 251 -6.48 -28.91 8.87
CA PRO A 251 -5.85 -28.13 7.80
C PRO A 251 -6.80 -27.11 7.16
N PRO A 252 -6.27 -26.15 6.36
CA PRO A 252 -7.12 -25.23 5.61
C PRO A 252 -7.90 -25.94 4.50
N GLY A 253 -9.08 -25.41 4.18
CA GLY A 253 -9.77 -25.74 2.94
C GLY A 253 -9.01 -25.17 1.73
N ILE A 254 -9.02 -25.89 0.59
CA ILE A 254 -8.35 -25.47 -0.63
C ILE A 254 -9.40 -25.16 -1.70
N GLU A 255 -9.33 -23.98 -2.28
CA GLU A 255 -10.23 -23.46 -3.31
C GLU A 255 -9.42 -22.92 -4.50
N THR A 256 -10.01 -22.90 -5.71
CA THR A 256 -9.44 -22.26 -6.90
C THR A 256 -10.48 -21.28 -7.46
N PRO A 257 -10.59 -20.08 -6.88
CA PRO A 257 -11.62 -19.10 -7.28
C PRO A 257 -11.50 -18.63 -8.74
N ALA A 258 -10.28 -18.69 -9.31
CA ALA A 258 -9.97 -18.40 -10.71
C ALA A 258 -8.78 -19.27 -11.17
N PRO A 259 -8.57 -19.44 -12.48
CA PRO A 259 -7.51 -20.34 -13.01
C PRO A 259 -6.10 -20.03 -12.49
N GLN A 260 -5.79 -18.76 -12.20
CA GLN A 260 -4.48 -18.33 -11.70
C GLN A 260 -4.48 -18.07 -10.19
N LEU A 261 -5.58 -18.31 -9.48
CA LEU A 261 -5.74 -17.94 -8.09
C LEU A 261 -6.04 -19.18 -7.23
N ARG A 262 -5.09 -19.58 -6.39
CA ARG A 262 -5.26 -20.61 -5.39
C ARG A 262 -5.51 -19.96 -4.04
N LEU A 263 -6.54 -20.40 -3.32
CA LEU A 263 -6.89 -19.98 -1.97
C LEU A 263 -6.74 -21.14 -1.01
N GLU A 264 -6.04 -20.93 0.08
CA GLU A 264 -6.11 -21.73 1.30
C GLU A 264 -6.84 -20.93 2.36
N ARG A 265 -7.91 -21.50 2.93
CA ARG A 265 -8.77 -20.84 3.91
C ARG A 265 -8.76 -21.60 5.23
N TRP A 266 -8.31 -20.96 6.29
CA TRP A 266 -8.55 -21.40 7.65
C TRP A 266 -9.83 -20.74 8.14
N ALA A 267 -10.78 -21.58 8.48
CA ALA A 267 -12.09 -21.17 9.01
C ALA A 267 -12.26 -21.60 10.48
N HIS A 268 -13.41 -21.27 11.05
CA HIS A 268 -13.74 -21.61 12.43
C HIS A 268 -12.67 -21.14 13.44
N CYS A 269 -12.14 -19.95 13.20
CA CYS A 269 -11.19 -19.31 14.09
C CYS A 269 -11.91 -18.64 15.28
N ALA A 270 -11.17 -18.35 16.35
CA ALA A 270 -11.68 -17.61 17.49
C ALA A 270 -12.22 -16.24 17.04
N GLY A 271 -13.24 -15.72 17.73
CA GLY A 271 -13.86 -14.43 17.39
C GLY A 271 -14.59 -14.39 16.05
N SER A 272 -14.81 -15.53 15.39
CA SER A 272 -15.38 -15.66 14.04
C SER A 272 -14.51 -14.96 12.98
N THR A 273 -13.18 -14.99 13.15
CA THR A 273 -12.22 -14.53 12.17
C THR A 273 -11.96 -15.60 11.10
N GLU A 274 -11.20 -15.25 10.07
CA GLU A 274 -10.70 -16.16 9.04
C GLU A 274 -9.26 -15.76 8.65
N VAL A 275 -8.48 -16.75 8.22
CA VAL A 275 -7.17 -16.53 7.61
C VAL A 275 -7.22 -17.04 6.18
N LEU A 276 -6.93 -16.16 5.24
CA LEU A 276 -6.94 -16.43 3.80
C LEU A 276 -5.51 -16.31 3.25
N PHE A 277 -5.06 -17.34 2.56
CA PHE A 277 -3.79 -17.33 1.86
C PHE A 277 -4.00 -17.54 0.36
N TYR A 278 -3.74 -16.48 -0.39
CA TYR A 278 -3.81 -16.50 -1.84
C TYR A 278 -2.42 -16.66 -2.47
N THR A 279 -2.32 -17.59 -3.41
CA THR A 279 -1.18 -17.73 -4.31
C THR A 279 -1.61 -17.42 -5.72
N VAL A 280 -0.91 -16.48 -6.40
CA VAL A 280 -1.20 -16.08 -7.77
C VAL A 280 -0.16 -16.69 -8.70
N ALA A 281 -0.61 -17.55 -9.61
CA ALA A 281 0.25 -18.22 -10.58
C ALA A 281 0.83 -17.22 -11.60
N GLY A 282 2.14 -17.32 -11.84
CA GLY A 282 2.86 -16.45 -12.77
C GLY A 282 3.09 -15.02 -12.28
N LEU A 283 2.84 -14.72 -11.02
CA LEU A 283 3.10 -13.40 -10.43
C LEU A 283 4.44 -13.42 -9.70
N GLY A 284 5.28 -12.42 -9.98
CA GLY A 284 6.49 -12.11 -9.21
C GLY A 284 6.21 -11.20 -8.01
N HIS A 285 7.25 -10.45 -7.60
CA HIS A 285 7.16 -9.46 -6.51
C HIS A 285 6.52 -8.16 -6.99
N GLU A 286 5.23 -8.22 -7.27
CA GLU A 286 4.45 -7.12 -7.84
C GLU A 286 3.05 -7.06 -7.21
N TRP A 287 2.42 -5.89 -7.29
CA TRP A 287 1.02 -5.72 -6.94
C TRP A 287 0.17 -6.04 -8.18
N ALA A 288 -0.43 -7.22 -8.24
CA ALA A 288 -1.21 -7.63 -9.40
C ALA A 288 -2.42 -6.69 -9.63
N GLY A 289 -2.68 -6.35 -10.90
CA GLY A 289 -3.69 -5.35 -11.27
C GLY A 289 -3.30 -3.89 -10.98
N GLY A 290 -2.07 -3.64 -10.49
CA GLY A 290 -1.55 -2.31 -10.23
C GLY A 290 -1.08 -1.57 -11.49
N ARG A 291 -0.59 -0.33 -11.32
CA ARG A 291 -0.10 0.53 -12.42
C ARG A 291 1.41 0.43 -12.58
N GLY A 292 1.84 -0.49 -13.43
CA GLY A 292 3.24 -0.60 -13.87
C GLY A 292 4.21 -1.07 -12.79
N ARG A 293 5.46 -1.27 -13.19
CA ARG A 293 6.56 -1.79 -12.37
C ARG A 293 7.38 -0.70 -11.74
N VAL A 294 7.97 -0.97 -10.58
CA VAL A 294 8.96 -0.11 -9.91
C VAL A 294 10.37 -0.57 -10.25
N LEU A 295 10.60 -1.87 -10.28
CA LEU A 295 11.90 -2.49 -10.51
C LEU A 295 11.88 -3.34 -11.80
N PRO A 296 13.06 -3.57 -12.41
CA PRO A 296 13.16 -4.45 -13.58
C PRO A 296 12.70 -5.88 -13.26
N GLU A 297 12.08 -6.55 -14.25
CA GLU A 297 11.58 -7.92 -14.16
C GLU A 297 12.59 -8.93 -13.62
N ARG A 298 13.87 -8.81 -14.02
CA ARG A 298 14.95 -9.68 -13.52
C ARG A 298 15.14 -9.62 -11.99
N MET A 299 14.57 -8.61 -11.32
CA MET A 299 14.68 -8.42 -9.86
C MET A 299 13.38 -8.80 -9.14
N THR A 300 12.24 -8.61 -9.78
CA THR A 300 10.92 -8.80 -9.17
C THR A 300 10.16 -10.02 -9.73
N GLY A 301 10.67 -10.66 -10.80
CA GLY A 301 9.90 -11.68 -11.51
C GLY A 301 8.81 -11.08 -12.41
N PRO A 302 7.94 -11.91 -12.99
CA PRO A 302 6.92 -11.48 -13.95
C PRO A 302 5.82 -10.66 -13.29
N TYR A 303 5.19 -9.77 -14.06
CA TYR A 303 3.96 -9.07 -13.69
C TYR A 303 2.74 -9.85 -14.19
N SER A 304 1.65 -9.77 -13.43
CA SER A 304 0.36 -10.33 -13.83
C SER A 304 -0.76 -9.36 -13.45
N ASP A 305 -1.75 -9.23 -14.33
CA ASP A 305 -3.02 -8.53 -14.09
C ASP A 305 -4.21 -9.51 -14.00
N ALA A 306 -3.93 -10.80 -13.86
CA ALA A 306 -4.95 -11.84 -13.75
C ALA A 306 -5.85 -11.68 -12.52
N VAL A 307 -5.39 -10.91 -11.54
CA VAL A 307 -6.13 -10.59 -10.30
C VAL A 307 -5.99 -9.10 -10.00
N ASP A 308 -7.09 -8.42 -9.72
CA ASP A 308 -7.05 -7.07 -9.11
C ASP A 308 -6.93 -7.25 -7.59
N VAL A 309 -5.70 -7.13 -7.07
CA VAL A 309 -5.41 -7.31 -5.63
C VAL A 309 -6.13 -6.25 -4.80
N THR A 310 -6.27 -5.02 -5.28
CA THR A 310 -6.95 -3.95 -4.54
C THR A 310 -8.43 -4.25 -4.36
N GLU A 311 -9.08 -4.73 -5.42
CA GLU A 311 -10.47 -5.17 -5.35
C GLU A 311 -10.62 -6.39 -4.42
N LEU A 312 -9.73 -7.39 -4.54
CA LEU A 312 -9.75 -8.58 -3.69
C LEU A 312 -9.62 -8.22 -2.21
N VAL A 313 -8.67 -7.34 -1.87
CA VAL A 313 -8.44 -6.87 -0.50
C VAL A 313 -9.61 -6.03 0.00
N TRP A 314 -10.18 -5.15 -0.83
CA TRP A 314 -11.33 -4.37 -0.43
C TRP A 314 -12.54 -5.27 -0.13
N ARG A 315 -12.86 -6.25 -1.00
CA ARG A 315 -13.94 -7.22 -0.78
C ARG A 315 -13.74 -8.06 0.49
N PHE A 316 -12.50 -8.29 0.87
CA PHE A 316 -12.21 -8.90 2.17
C PHE A 316 -12.50 -7.92 3.31
N PHE A 317 -12.00 -6.68 3.25
CA PHE A 317 -12.14 -5.69 4.33
C PHE A 317 -13.59 -5.33 4.63
N GLU A 318 -14.41 -5.07 3.61
CA GLU A 318 -15.80 -4.61 3.80
C GLU A 318 -16.68 -5.57 4.62
N ARG A 319 -16.29 -6.85 4.71
CA ARG A 319 -16.99 -7.89 5.49
C ARG A 319 -16.65 -7.87 6.97
N HIS A 320 -15.60 -7.18 7.38
CA HIS A 320 -15.07 -7.21 8.73
C HIS A 320 -15.23 -5.87 9.46
N ARG A 321 -15.55 -5.95 10.75
CA ARG A 321 -15.60 -4.77 11.63
C ARG A 321 -15.26 -5.14 13.06
N LEU A 322 -14.74 -4.19 13.81
CA LEU A 322 -14.61 -4.32 15.27
C LEU A 322 -15.97 -4.51 15.90
N LYS A 323 -16.06 -5.41 16.87
CA LYS A 323 -17.27 -5.70 17.65
C LYS A 323 -17.54 -4.65 18.71
#